data_b604a5629bfa748e26e238e35bc866dd
#
_entry.id   b604a5629bfa748e26e238e35bc866dd
#
_cell.length_a   1.000
_cell.length_b   1.000
_cell.length_c   1.000
_cell.angle_alpha   90.00
_cell.angle_beta   90.00
_cell.angle_gamma   90.00
#
_symmetry.space_group_name_H-M   'P 1'
#
loop_
_entity.id
_entity.type
_entity.pdbx_description
1 polymer ?
#
loop_
_entity_poly.entity_id
_entity_poly.type
_entity_poly.pdbx_seq_one_letter_code
_entity_poly.pdbx_strand_id
1 'polypeptide(L)'
;MEFRGIFINDEDWGLMPWSGKTYEPSDIKGHIGPKTNARIFELLLRLRANTYWPAMHECTRPFFLTEGNREVALQYGIYIGGSHCEPMASSTAGEWPARGKGEYDFLNNKENVLQFWEDRVKEVAKQPILYTIGMRGVHDGAMQGAKGVQEQKTVLDSVLVAQRELLAQYVNKDVTQVPQLFIPYKEILEVYNAGLHVPDDVCLVWCDDNYGMVRHFPTAAERARKGGNGIYYHVSYWGRPHDYLWLGTFSPSLLYQQMSMAWHKGIQKFWI
;
A
#
# COMPACT_ATOMS: atom_id res chain seq x y z
N MET A 1 -12.46 -11.59 -9.49
CA MET A 1 -11.71 -10.79 -8.49
C MET A 1 -10.23 -11.12 -8.65
N GLU A 2 -9.47 -10.16 -9.15
CA GLU A 2 -8.06 -10.36 -9.52
C GLU A 2 -7.14 -10.31 -8.31
N PHE A 3 -7.24 -9.26 -7.49
CA PHE A 3 -6.44 -9.09 -6.30
C PHE A 3 -7.29 -9.10 -5.03
N ARG A 4 -6.85 -9.86 -4.03
CA ARG A 4 -7.47 -10.01 -2.71
C ARG A 4 -6.37 -10.20 -1.69
N GLY A 5 -6.38 -9.43 -0.63
CA GLY A 5 -5.33 -9.53 0.37
C GLY A 5 -5.65 -8.85 1.68
N ILE A 6 -4.64 -8.82 2.51
CA ILE A 6 -4.66 -8.13 3.79
C ILE A 6 -3.54 -7.11 3.88
N PHE A 7 -3.77 -6.11 4.71
CA PHE A 7 -2.76 -5.19 5.18
C PHE A 7 -2.49 -5.44 6.67
N ILE A 8 -1.26 -5.69 7.03
CA ILE A 8 -0.85 -5.79 8.43
C ILE A 8 -0.49 -4.38 8.92
N ASN A 9 -1.29 -3.84 9.83
CA ASN A 9 -1.13 -2.48 10.34
C ASN A 9 -1.23 -2.37 11.87
N ASP A 10 -1.39 -3.49 12.58
CA ASP A 10 -1.50 -3.55 14.04
C ASP A 10 -0.43 -4.52 14.61
N GLU A 11 0.73 -4.60 13.97
CA GLU A 11 1.76 -5.57 14.29
C GLU A 11 2.44 -5.36 15.66
N ASP A 12 2.38 -4.14 16.19
CA ASP A 12 3.10 -3.72 17.40
C ASP A 12 2.78 -4.59 18.61
N TRP A 13 1.52 -4.95 18.78
CA TRP A 13 1.04 -5.66 19.97
C TRP A 13 1.01 -7.17 19.84
N GLY A 14 0.88 -7.68 18.65
CA GLY A 14 0.66 -9.11 18.40
C GLY A 14 1.72 -9.74 17.50
N LEU A 15 1.65 -9.47 16.22
CA LEU A 15 2.42 -10.20 15.21
C LEU A 15 3.93 -10.02 15.38
N MET A 16 4.41 -8.79 15.54
CA MET A 16 5.84 -8.51 15.64
C MET A 16 6.47 -9.12 16.89
N PRO A 17 5.94 -8.92 18.11
CA PRO A 17 6.51 -9.59 19.28
C PRO A 17 6.34 -11.11 19.24
N TRP A 18 5.26 -11.65 18.70
CA TRP A 18 5.11 -13.09 18.54
C TRP A 18 6.13 -13.65 17.54
N SER A 19 6.32 -13.02 16.39
CA SER A 19 7.34 -13.41 15.41
C SER A 19 8.73 -13.43 16.04
N GLY A 20 9.25 -12.25 16.43
CA GLY A 20 10.64 -12.08 16.80
C GLY A 20 11.03 -12.67 18.17
N LYS A 21 10.07 -12.93 19.06
CA LYS A 21 10.35 -13.46 20.40
C LYS A 21 9.97 -14.94 20.56
N THR A 22 8.96 -15.43 19.82
CA THR A 22 8.35 -16.74 20.08
C THR A 22 8.48 -17.69 18.91
N TYR A 23 7.98 -17.27 17.74
CA TYR A 23 7.84 -18.19 16.59
C TYR A 23 9.12 -18.27 15.76
N GLU A 24 9.78 -17.15 15.56
CA GLU A 24 11.01 -17.03 14.77
C GLU A 24 11.99 -16.13 15.52
N PRO A 25 12.50 -16.58 16.70
CA PRO A 25 13.32 -15.75 17.57
C PRO A 25 14.51 -15.13 16.85
N SER A 26 14.72 -13.83 17.07
CA SER A 26 15.76 -13.07 16.41
C SER A 26 16.23 -11.91 17.31
N ASP A 27 17.53 -11.63 17.31
CA ASP A 27 18.10 -10.46 17.97
C ASP A 27 17.87 -9.17 17.16
N ILE A 28 17.36 -9.29 15.94
CA ILE A 28 17.02 -8.15 15.08
C ILE A 28 15.73 -7.51 15.60
N LYS A 29 15.81 -6.25 15.98
CA LYS A 29 14.65 -5.48 16.46
C LYS A 29 13.58 -5.42 15.36
N GLY A 30 12.32 -5.67 15.75
CA GLY A 30 11.18 -5.57 14.83
C GLY A 30 11.08 -6.71 13.82
N HIS A 31 11.69 -7.86 14.10
CA HIS A 31 11.75 -8.99 13.17
C HIS A 31 10.39 -9.62 12.91
N ILE A 32 9.94 -9.53 11.64
CA ILE A 32 8.91 -10.38 11.04
C ILE A 32 9.57 -11.09 9.87
N GLY A 33 10.02 -12.31 10.12
CA GLY A 33 10.90 -13.03 9.22
C GLY A 33 10.18 -13.94 8.23
N PRO A 34 10.94 -14.67 7.40
CA PRO A 34 10.41 -15.50 6.33
C PRO A 34 9.54 -16.67 6.82
N LYS A 35 9.79 -17.25 8.00
CA LYS A 35 8.95 -18.31 8.55
C LYS A 35 7.57 -17.76 8.95
N THR A 36 7.54 -16.58 9.55
CA THR A 36 6.30 -15.88 9.91
C THR A 36 5.51 -15.54 8.65
N ASN A 37 6.16 -14.93 7.65
CA ASN A 37 5.52 -14.59 6.38
C ASN A 37 5.04 -15.83 5.62
N ALA A 38 5.76 -16.96 5.66
CA ALA A 38 5.29 -18.21 5.09
C ALA A 38 3.94 -18.66 5.68
N ARG A 39 3.73 -18.50 6.99
CA ARG A 39 2.44 -18.80 7.63
C ARG A 39 1.33 -17.87 7.19
N ILE A 40 1.63 -16.57 7.07
CA ILE A 40 0.69 -15.58 6.56
C ILE A 40 0.31 -15.94 5.11
N PHE A 41 1.28 -16.25 4.27
CA PHE A 41 1.04 -16.58 2.87
C PHE A 41 0.25 -17.88 2.70
N GLU A 42 0.55 -18.90 3.50
CA GLU A 42 -0.24 -20.14 3.55
C GLU A 42 -1.70 -19.84 3.90
N LEU A 43 -1.94 -19.04 4.93
CA LEU A 43 -3.30 -18.64 5.32
C LEU A 43 -3.99 -17.88 4.19
N LEU A 44 -3.34 -16.91 3.58
CA LEU A 44 -3.88 -16.14 2.45
C LEU A 44 -4.29 -17.06 1.30
N LEU A 45 -3.43 -17.98 0.89
CA LEU A 45 -3.74 -18.94 -0.18
C LEU A 45 -4.91 -19.84 0.17
N ARG A 46 -5.00 -20.33 1.41
CA ARG A 46 -6.14 -21.12 1.90
C ARG A 46 -7.44 -20.33 1.84
N LEU A 47 -7.40 -19.03 2.09
CA LEU A 47 -8.52 -18.11 1.98
C LEU A 47 -8.72 -17.57 0.55
N ARG A 48 -7.97 -18.08 -0.43
CA ARG A 48 -8.01 -17.67 -1.83
C ARG A 48 -7.59 -16.20 -2.05
N ALA A 49 -6.79 -15.65 -1.15
CA ALA A 49 -6.12 -14.37 -1.32
C ALA A 49 -4.76 -14.56 -2.04
N ASN A 50 -4.25 -13.51 -2.64
CA ASN A 50 -3.03 -13.54 -3.43
C ASN A 50 -2.16 -12.28 -3.28
N THR A 51 -2.55 -11.36 -2.41
CA THR A 51 -1.80 -10.13 -2.16
C THR A 51 -1.60 -9.89 -0.67
N TYR A 52 -0.50 -9.23 -0.35
CA TYR A 52 -0.11 -8.90 1.01
C TYR A 52 0.52 -7.51 1.05
N TRP A 53 0.02 -6.65 1.91
CA TRP A 53 0.66 -5.41 2.29
C TRP A 53 1.33 -5.60 3.65
N PRO A 54 2.67 -5.59 3.70
CA PRO A 54 3.43 -5.88 4.91
C PRO A 54 3.26 -4.80 5.98
N ALA A 55 3.56 -5.20 7.22
CA ALA A 55 3.74 -4.33 8.36
C ALA A 55 4.68 -3.17 8.06
N MET A 56 4.29 -1.94 8.45
CA MET A 56 4.94 -0.71 8.02
C MET A 56 5.30 0.26 9.15
N HIS A 57 4.97 -0.04 10.41
CA HIS A 57 5.27 0.83 11.53
C HIS A 57 6.78 0.88 11.82
N GLU A 58 7.24 1.96 12.45
CA GLU A 58 8.64 2.18 12.80
C GLU A 58 9.23 1.12 13.74
N CYS A 59 8.38 0.43 14.50
CA CYS A 59 8.80 -0.66 15.37
C CYS A 59 9.20 -1.93 14.61
N THR A 60 8.76 -2.06 13.35
CA THR A 60 8.94 -3.25 12.51
C THR A 60 10.04 -3.03 11.50
N ARG A 61 10.94 -4.01 11.38
CA ARG A 61 11.94 -4.00 10.31
C ARG A 61 11.23 -4.15 8.96
N PRO A 62 11.49 -3.26 7.98
CA PRO A 62 10.84 -3.29 6.68
C PRO A 62 10.95 -4.65 5.99
N PHE A 63 9.88 -5.05 5.30
CA PHE A 63 9.75 -6.34 4.64
C PHE A 63 10.94 -6.68 3.73
N PHE A 64 11.30 -5.76 2.85
CA PHE A 64 12.39 -5.94 1.89
C PHE A 64 13.80 -5.78 2.48
N LEU A 65 13.93 -5.26 3.71
CA LEU A 65 15.19 -5.25 4.45
C LEU A 65 15.39 -6.49 5.33
N THR A 66 14.37 -7.34 5.43
CA THR A 66 14.43 -8.59 6.20
C THR A 66 14.79 -9.74 5.26
N GLU A 67 15.95 -10.34 5.49
CA GLU A 67 16.46 -11.44 4.68
C GLU A 67 15.49 -12.61 4.63
N GLY A 68 15.29 -13.19 3.43
CA GLY A 68 14.40 -14.32 3.17
C GLY A 68 12.92 -13.94 2.93
N ASN A 69 12.47 -12.74 3.28
CA ASN A 69 11.07 -12.35 3.08
C ASN A 69 10.70 -12.27 1.60
N ARG A 70 11.56 -11.71 0.79
CA ARG A 70 11.38 -11.59 -0.66
C ARG A 70 11.32 -12.95 -1.33
N GLU A 71 12.21 -13.84 -0.95
CA GLU A 71 12.32 -15.19 -1.49
C GLU A 71 11.09 -16.03 -1.15
N VAL A 72 10.58 -15.95 0.08
CA VAL A 72 9.37 -16.67 0.47
C VAL A 72 8.12 -16.12 -0.23
N ALA A 73 8.03 -14.81 -0.46
CA ALA A 73 6.94 -14.23 -1.24
C ALA A 73 6.90 -14.79 -2.68
N LEU A 74 8.08 -14.85 -3.32
CA LEU A 74 8.21 -15.44 -4.65
C LEU A 74 7.85 -16.92 -4.65
N GLN A 75 8.31 -17.69 -3.66
CA GLN A 75 8.01 -19.12 -3.53
C GLN A 75 6.50 -19.39 -3.41
N TYR A 76 5.77 -18.55 -2.68
CA TYR A 76 4.33 -18.68 -2.50
C TYR A 76 3.50 -18.01 -3.61
N GLY A 77 4.13 -17.27 -4.51
CA GLY A 77 3.45 -16.53 -5.59
C GLY A 77 2.53 -15.42 -5.08
N ILE A 78 2.84 -14.84 -3.92
CA ILE A 78 2.08 -13.74 -3.33
C ILE A 78 2.59 -12.41 -3.89
N TYR A 79 1.67 -11.58 -4.38
CA TYR A 79 1.97 -10.21 -4.75
C TYR A 79 2.19 -9.36 -3.50
N ILE A 80 3.36 -8.77 -3.39
CA ILE A 80 3.67 -7.82 -2.33
C ILE A 80 3.30 -6.42 -2.80
N GLY A 81 2.49 -5.73 -2.04
CA GLY A 81 2.11 -4.34 -2.30
C GLY A 81 2.41 -3.46 -1.10
N GLY A 82 1.83 -2.28 -1.09
CA GLY A 82 1.90 -1.33 0.01
C GLY A 82 0.69 -0.43 0.02
N SER A 83 0.43 0.21 1.15
CA SER A 83 -0.63 1.16 1.31
C SER A 83 -0.29 2.52 0.64
N HIS A 84 -1.13 3.52 0.90
CA HIS A 84 -0.91 4.90 0.48
C HIS A 84 0.38 5.54 1.01
N CYS A 85 1.01 4.91 2.01
CA CYS A 85 2.26 5.38 2.65
C CYS A 85 3.53 4.71 2.08
N GLU A 86 3.40 3.62 1.32
CA GLU A 86 4.50 2.79 0.81
C GLU A 86 4.57 2.80 -0.73
N PRO A 87 4.79 3.97 -1.35
CA PRO A 87 4.91 4.03 -2.81
C PRO A 87 6.14 3.27 -3.29
N MET A 88 6.04 2.71 -4.50
CA MET A 88 7.13 2.03 -5.20
C MET A 88 7.74 0.86 -4.41
N ALA A 89 6.92 0.12 -3.64
CA ALA A 89 7.31 -0.98 -2.77
C ALA A 89 8.36 -0.58 -1.70
N SER A 90 8.30 0.65 -1.20
CA SER A 90 9.23 1.17 -0.19
C SER A 90 8.50 1.56 1.08
N SER A 91 8.95 1.10 2.24
CA SER A 91 8.46 1.59 3.53
C SER A 91 9.08 2.95 3.85
N THR A 92 8.27 4.01 3.80
CA THR A 92 8.80 5.35 4.11
C THR A 92 9.19 5.50 5.57
N ALA A 93 8.46 4.87 6.50
CA ALA A 93 8.75 4.92 7.92
C ALA A 93 10.06 4.22 8.30
N GLY A 94 10.28 3.02 7.76
CA GLY A 94 11.43 2.21 8.14
C GLY A 94 12.63 2.32 7.21
N GLU A 95 12.43 2.63 5.93
CA GLU A 95 13.51 2.64 4.95
C GLU A 95 14.06 4.02 4.64
N TRP A 96 13.22 5.07 4.61
CA TRP A 96 13.73 6.41 4.34
C TRP A 96 14.77 6.87 5.36
N PRO A 97 14.58 6.69 6.70
CA PRO A 97 15.63 7.02 7.67
C PRO A 97 16.92 6.23 7.49
N ALA A 98 16.87 5.03 6.94
CA ALA A 98 18.02 4.16 6.77
C ALA A 98 18.75 4.36 5.41
N ARG A 99 18.03 4.72 4.35
CA ARG A 99 18.52 4.72 2.97
C ARG A 99 18.31 6.04 2.24
N GLY A 100 17.31 6.84 2.67
CA GLY A 100 17.03 8.14 2.10
C GLY A 100 18.07 9.20 2.46
N LYS A 101 18.03 10.32 1.78
CA LYS A 101 18.92 11.47 2.03
C LYS A 101 18.09 12.74 2.09
N GLY A 102 18.23 13.51 3.15
CA GLY A 102 17.46 14.74 3.37
C GLY A 102 15.98 14.46 3.65
N GLU A 103 15.14 15.45 3.42
CA GLU A 103 13.70 15.36 3.65
C GLU A 103 13.01 14.51 2.56
N TYR A 104 11.93 13.81 2.93
CA TYR A 104 11.09 13.07 1.97
C TYR A 104 10.13 14.05 1.28
N ASP A 105 10.71 14.92 0.46
CA ASP A 105 10.07 16.06 -0.19
C ASP A 105 10.42 16.05 -1.67
N PHE A 106 9.44 15.73 -2.52
CA PHE A 106 9.66 15.64 -3.96
C PHE A 106 9.88 17.01 -4.62
N LEU A 107 9.38 18.08 -4.01
CA LEU A 107 9.54 19.42 -4.57
C LEU A 107 10.98 19.96 -4.37
N ASN A 108 11.53 19.75 -3.17
CA ASN A 108 12.82 20.33 -2.78
C ASN A 108 13.97 19.31 -2.76
N ASN A 109 13.68 18.01 -2.82
CA ASN A 109 14.67 16.91 -2.74
C ASN A 109 14.41 15.82 -3.76
N LYS A 110 13.95 16.20 -4.95
CA LYS A 110 13.48 15.30 -6.01
C LYS A 110 14.48 14.18 -6.34
N GLU A 111 15.75 14.53 -6.53
CA GLU A 111 16.78 13.58 -6.96
C GLU A 111 16.96 12.42 -5.96
N ASN A 112 17.03 12.73 -4.66
CA ASN A 112 17.19 11.70 -3.64
C ASN A 112 15.93 10.85 -3.45
N VAL A 113 14.74 11.45 -3.62
CA VAL A 113 13.48 10.69 -3.59
C VAL A 113 13.38 9.74 -4.78
N LEU A 114 13.73 10.20 -5.98
CA LEU A 114 13.78 9.35 -7.18
C LEU A 114 14.79 8.23 -7.03
N GLN A 115 16.01 8.52 -6.54
CA GLN A 115 17.03 7.50 -6.31
C GLN A 115 16.56 6.43 -5.32
N PHE A 116 15.87 6.83 -4.26
CA PHE A 116 15.31 5.91 -3.28
C PHE A 116 14.29 4.94 -3.90
N TRP A 117 13.39 5.43 -4.76
CA TRP A 117 12.43 4.60 -5.48
C TRP A 117 13.10 3.74 -6.55
N GLU A 118 14.04 4.30 -7.30
CA GLU A 118 14.78 3.61 -8.35
C GLU A 118 15.54 2.40 -7.80
N ASP A 119 16.24 2.57 -6.68
CA ASP A 119 16.98 1.49 -6.04
C ASP A 119 16.06 0.33 -5.65
N ARG A 120 14.87 0.65 -5.09
CA ARG A 120 13.88 -0.37 -4.76
C ARG A 120 13.31 -1.05 -5.99
N VAL A 121 12.92 -0.30 -7.00
CA VAL A 121 12.37 -0.87 -8.23
C VAL A 121 13.36 -1.81 -8.91
N LYS A 122 14.62 -1.44 -9.00
CA LYS A 122 15.70 -2.32 -9.51
C LYS A 122 15.81 -3.62 -8.73
N GLU A 123 15.76 -3.53 -7.39
CA GLU A 123 15.89 -4.69 -6.50
C GLU A 123 14.74 -5.69 -6.70
N VAL A 124 13.51 -5.21 -6.90
CA VAL A 124 12.31 -6.06 -6.94
C VAL A 124 11.70 -6.23 -8.32
N ALA A 125 12.35 -5.76 -9.39
CA ALA A 125 11.83 -5.73 -10.77
C ALA A 125 11.32 -7.11 -11.28
N LYS A 126 11.87 -8.21 -10.77
CA LYS A 126 11.52 -9.59 -11.15
C LYS A 126 10.59 -10.28 -10.14
N GLN A 127 10.13 -9.56 -9.15
CA GLN A 127 9.23 -10.08 -8.12
C GLN A 127 7.77 -9.79 -8.46
N PRO A 128 6.82 -10.56 -7.92
CA PRO A 128 5.40 -10.26 -8.03
C PRO A 128 5.03 -9.06 -7.14
N ILE A 129 5.23 -7.86 -7.67
CA ILE A 129 4.94 -6.61 -6.97
C ILE A 129 3.67 -5.97 -7.52
N LEU A 130 2.86 -5.45 -6.62
CA LEU A 130 1.73 -4.59 -6.91
C LEU A 130 2.11 -3.17 -6.47
N TYR A 131 2.54 -2.35 -7.41
CA TYR A 131 3.13 -1.05 -7.11
C TYR A 131 2.07 -0.02 -6.74
N THR A 132 2.10 0.48 -5.52
CA THR A 132 1.40 1.71 -5.19
C THR A 132 2.17 2.89 -5.76
N ILE A 133 1.51 3.73 -6.53
CA ILE A 133 2.05 4.97 -7.08
C ILE A 133 1.39 6.19 -6.43
N GLY A 134 2.04 7.33 -6.52
CA GLY A 134 1.68 8.54 -5.78
C GLY A 134 2.64 8.76 -4.61
N MET A 135 2.31 9.69 -3.75
CA MET A 135 3.15 10.06 -2.61
C MET A 135 2.32 10.77 -1.55
N ARG A 136 2.68 10.54 -0.29
CA ARG A 136 2.34 11.37 0.89
C ARG A 136 3.64 11.74 1.60
N GLY A 137 3.62 12.03 2.88
CA GLY A 137 4.83 12.19 3.70
C GLY A 137 5.39 10.85 4.18
N VAL A 138 6.31 10.93 5.12
CA VAL A 138 6.83 9.75 5.81
C VAL A 138 5.74 9.17 6.69
N HIS A 139 5.61 7.84 6.70
CA HIS A 139 4.54 7.13 7.37
C HIS A 139 3.16 7.64 6.92
N ASP A 140 2.22 7.86 7.81
CA ASP A 140 0.90 8.43 7.51
C ASP A 140 0.88 9.99 7.55
N GLY A 141 2.06 10.62 7.43
CA GLY A 141 2.21 12.06 7.36
C GLY A 141 1.69 12.68 6.08
N ALA A 142 1.33 13.97 6.13
CA ALA A 142 0.98 14.73 4.94
C ALA A 142 2.21 14.99 4.05
N MET A 143 1.98 15.22 2.76
CA MET A 143 3.03 15.58 1.80
C MET A 143 3.82 16.79 2.27
N GLN A 144 5.14 16.71 2.23
CA GLN A 144 6.03 17.82 2.55
C GLN A 144 6.31 18.69 1.32
N GLY A 145 6.67 19.95 1.57
CA GLY A 145 7.05 20.92 0.55
C GLY A 145 5.87 21.61 -0.16
N ALA A 146 4.80 20.88 -0.46
CA ALA A 146 3.64 21.40 -1.20
C ALA A 146 2.52 21.86 -0.26
N LYS A 147 2.01 23.08 -0.49
CA LYS A 147 0.95 23.70 0.34
C LYS A 147 -0.37 23.76 -0.41
N GLY A 148 -1.40 23.18 0.21
CA GLY A 148 -2.75 23.20 -0.36
C GLY A 148 -2.92 22.31 -1.59
N VAL A 149 -4.18 22.14 -1.98
CA VAL A 149 -4.60 21.13 -2.97
C VAL A 149 -3.96 21.32 -4.35
N GLN A 150 -3.84 22.57 -4.83
CA GLN A 150 -3.34 22.83 -6.19
C GLN A 150 -1.84 22.56 -6.33
N GLU A 151 -1.05 22.92 -5.32
CA GLU A 151 0.40 22.66 -5.33
C GLU A 151 0.66 21.16 -5.17
N GLN A 152 -0.05 20.49 -4.24
CA GLN A 152 0.01 19.05 -4.09
C GLN A 152 -0.38 18.30 -5.36
N LYS A 153 -1.41 18.78 -6.09
CA LYS A 153 -1.80 18.23 -7.38
C LYS A 153 -0.66 18.33 -8.39
N THR A 154 -0.03 19.51 -8.52
CA THR A 154 1.09 19.70 -9.45
C THR A 154 2.28 18.79 -9.14
N VAL A 155 2.59 18.63 -7.85
CA VAL A 155 3.63 17.70 -7.41
C VAL A 155 3.25 16.25 -7.74
N LEU A 156 2.02 15.81 -7.42
CA LEU A 156 1.56 14.45 -7.71
C LEU A 156 1.49 14.14 -9.20
N ASP A 157 1.07 15.09 -10.06
CA ASP A 157 1.14 14.91 -11.51
C ASP A 157 2.58 14.58 -11.95
N SER A 158 3.59 15.27 -11.39
CA SER A 158 5.00 15.00 -11.67
C SER A 158 5.52 13.70 -11.06
N VAL A 159 5.07 13.35 -9.86
CA VAL A 159 5.39 12.11 -9.17
C VAL A 159 4.90 10.91 -9.96
N LEU A 160 3.63 10.92 -10.40
CA LEU A 160 3.04 9.82 -11.16
C LEU A 160 3.79 9.58 -12.47
N VAL A 161 4.18 10.64 -13.18
CA VAL A 161 5.00 10.52 -14.40
C VAL A 161 6.34 9.88 -14.08
N ALA A 162 7.07 10.40 -13.11
CA ALA A 162 8.42 9.92 -12.77
C ALA A 162 8.41 8.46 -12.29
N GLN A 163 7.45 8.08 -11.45
CA GLN A 163 7.32 6.70 -10.98
C GLN A 163 7.02 5.73 -12.13
N ARG A 164 6.15 6.10 -13.07
CA ARG A 164 5.85 5.28 -14.24
C ARG A 164 7.03 5.17 -15.21
N GLU A 165 7.86 6.21 -15.33
CA GLU A 165 9.12 6.14 -16.08
C GLU A 165 10.06 5.11 -15.46
N LEU A 166 10.22 5.07 -14.14
CA LEU A 166 11.01 4.04 -13.45
C LEU A 166 10.44 2.64 -13.69
N LEU A 167 9.13 2.46 -13.62
CA LEU A 167 8.48 1.16 -13.90
C LEU A 167 8.69 0.74 -15.37
N ALA A 168 8.57 1.67 -16.31
CA ALA A 168 8.80 1.40 -17.74
C ALA A 168 10.26 1.02 -18.00
N GLN A 169 11.18 1.65 -17.32
CA GLN A 169 12.62 1.42 -17.50
C GLN A 169 13.07 0.07 -16.92
N TYR A 170 12.60 -0.31 -15.73
CA TYR A 170 13.16 -1.43 -14.97
C TYR A 170 12.26 -2.66 -14.88
N VAL A 171 10.94 -2.51 -15.01
CA VAL A 171 10.00 -3.62 -14.85
C VAL A 171 9.45 -4.09 -16.19
N ASN A 172 8.76 -3.21 -16.93
CA ASN A 172 8.22 -3.53 -18.26
C ASN A 172 8.10 -2.26 -19.10
N LYS A 173 8.67 -2.25 -20.31
CA LYS A 173 8.60 -1.13 -21.25
C LYS A 173 7.16 -0.69 -21.52
N ASP A 174 6.23 -1.64 -21.61
CA ASP A 174 4.80 -1.36 -21.60
C ASP A 174 4.34 -1.27 -20.15
N VAL A 175 4.39 -0.09 -19.58
CA VAL A 175 4.04 0.19 -18.19
C VAL A 175 2.57 -0.14 -17.87
N THR A 176 1.72 -0.27 -18.89
CA THR A 176 0.31 -0.66 -18.70
C THR A 176 0.15 -2.13 -18.30
N GLN A 177 1.19 -2.94 -18.48
CA GLN A 177 1.24 -4.33 -18.04
C GLN A 177 1.77 -4.50 -16.62
N VAL A 178 2.27 -3.42 -16.01
CA VAL A 178 2.74 -3.43 -14.63
C VAL A 178 1.55 -3.21 -13.70
N PRO A 179 1.26 -4.10 -12.73
CA PRO A 179 0.18 -3.88 -11.77
C PRO A 179 0.45 -2.64 -10.90
N GLN A 180 -0.46 -1.65 -10.97
CA GLN A 180 -0.32 -0.37 -10.27
C GLN A 180 -1.60 0.00 -9.53
N LEU A 181 -1.44 0.59 -8.34
CA LEU A 181 -2.50 1.12 -7.49
C LEU A 181 -2.31 2.60 -7.25
N PHE A 182 -3.38 3.35 -7.21
CA PHE A 182 -3.43 4.69 -6.66
C PHE A 182 -4.49 4.73 -5.56
N ILE A 183 -4.11 5.18 -4.36
CA ILE A 183 -4.95 5.14 -3.16
C ILE A 183 -5.23 6.57 -2.70
N PRO A 184 -6.36 7.18 -3.09
CA PRO A 184 -6.72 8.53 -2.69
C PRO A 184 -7.23 8.56 -1.24
N TYR A 185 -6.31 8.44 -0.27
CA TYR A 185 -6.60 8.42 1.16
C TYR A 185 -6.45 9.79 1.80
N LYS A 186 -7.32 10.14 2.73
CA LYS A 186 -7.35 11.42 3.46
C LYS A 186 -7.28 12.62 2.49
N GLU A 187 -6.30 13.52 2.67
CA GLU A 187 -6.13 14.73 1.85
C GLU A 187 -5.90 14.44 0.36
N ILE A 188 -5.38 13.27 0.01
CA ILE A 188 -5.15 12.90 -1.40
C ILE A 188 -6.48 12.71 -2.16
N LEU A 189 -7.58 12.41 -1.45
CA LEU A 189 -8.90 12.37 -2.06
C LEU A 189 -9.35 13.77 -2.54
N GLU A 190 -9.03 14.82 -1.79
CA GLU A 190 -9.30 16.21 -2.21
C GLU A 190 -8.47 16.59 -3.43
N VAL A 191 -7.21 16.18 -3.47
CA VAL A 191 -6.31 16.40 -4.62
C VAL A 191 -6.82 15.66 -5.86
N TYR A 192 -7.28 14.40 -5.69
CA TYR A 192 -7.91 13.64 -6.77
C TYR A 192 -9.17 14.33 -7.30
N ASN A 193 -10.06 14.76 -6.41
CA ASN A 193 -11.29 15.47 -6.76
C ASN A 193 -11.02 16.85 -7.42
N ALA A 194 -9.87 17.45 -7.15
CA ALA A 194 -9.43 18.68 -7.83
C ALA A 194 -8.90 18.44 -9.26
N GLY A 195 -9.03 17.21 -9.77
CA GLY A 195 -8.70 16.84 -11.15
C GLY A 195 -7.27 16.34 -11.34
N LEU A 196 -6.69 15.67 -10.34
CA LEU A 196 -5.44 14.92 -10.53
C LEU A 196 -5.65 13.86 -11.62
N HIS A 197 -4.76 13.84 -12.60
CA HIS A 197 -4.83 12.86 -13.68
C HIS A 197 -4.12 11.54 -13.28
N VAL A 198 -4.90 10.53 -12.90
CA VAL A 198 -4.40 9.17 -12.70
C VAL A 198 -4.55 8.38 -14.00
N PRO A 199 -3.48 7.77 -14.56
CA PRO A 199 -3.55 7.01 -15.82
C PRO A 199 -4.59 5.91 -15.80
N ASP A 200 -5.28 5.69 -16.91
CA ASP A 200 -6.47 4.83 -17.02
C ASP A 200 -6.23 3.35 -16.67
N ASP A 201 -5.00 2.87 -16.86
CA ASP A 201 -4.56 1.51 -16.54
C ASP A 201 -4.25 1.29 -15.05
N VAL A 202 -4.20 2.35 -14.25
CA VAL A 202 -3.95 2.29 -12.81
C VAL A 202 -5.24 2.00 -12.06
N CYS A 203 -5.22 1.03 -11.14
CA CYS A 203 -6.36 0.74 -10.26
C CYS A 203 -6.58 1.86 -9.24
N LEU A 204 -7.79 2.39 -9.15
CA LEU A 204 -8.18 3.29 -8.07
C LEU A 204 -8.63 2.47 -6.86
N VAL A 205 -8.00 2.70 -5.71
CA VAL A 205 -8.33 1.99 -4.46
C VAL A 205 -8.98 2.96 -3.48
N TRP A 206 -10.27 2.82 -3.32
CA TRP A 206 -11.08 3.64 -2.41
C TRP A 206 -10.93 3.15 -0.97
N CYS A 207 -11.16 4.04 -0.02
CA CYS A 207 -11.07 3.70 1.40
C CYS A 207 -12.43 3.90 2.08
N ASP A 208 -12.64 3.18 3.20
CA ASP A 208 -13.74 3.51 4.11
C ASP A 208 -13.44 4.81 4.88
N ASP A 209 -14.40 5.22 5.69
CA ASP A 209 -14.34 6.47 6.45
C ASP A 209 -13.71 6.33 7.85
N ASN A 210 -12.98 5.24 8.10
CA ASN A 210 -12.42 4.86 9.40
C ASN A 210 -13.49 4.59 10.50
N TYR A 211 -14.75 4.41 10.07
CA TYR A 211 -15.88 3.99 10.91
C TYR A 211 -16.60 2.78 10.32
N GLY A 212 -16.00 2.13 9.32
CA GLY A 212 -16.53 0.96 8.65
C GLY A 212 -17.58 1.25 7.58
N MET A 213 -17.68 2.50 7.09
CA MET A 213 -18.61 2.87 6.03
C MET A 213 -17.88 3.30 4.77
N VAL A 214 -18.18 2.67 3.66
CA VAL A 214 -17.69 3.09 2.35
C VAL A 214 -18.49 4.32 1.90
N ARG A 215 -17.82 5.47 1.79
CA ARG A 215 -18.44 6.75 1.43
C ARG A 215 -18.27 7.11 -0.04
N HIS A 216 -17.24 6.61 -0.68
CA HIS A 216 -17.00 6.84 -2.09
C HIS A 216 -17.20 5.54 -2.88
N PHE A 217 -18.08 5.58 -3.87
CA PHE A 217 -18.25 4.50 -4.85
C PHE A 217 -17.90 5.01 -6.24
N PRO A 218 -17.29 4.17 -7.09
CA PRO A 218 -16.89 4.59 -8.41
C PRO A 218 -18.06 5.17 -9.25
N THR A 219 -17.82 6.32 -9.86
CA THR A 219 -18.68 6.91 -10.90
C THR A 219 -18.72 6.03 -12.13
N ALA A 220 -19.56 6.36 -13.10
CA ALA A 220 -19.60 5.64 -14.39
C ALA A 220 -18.25 5.71 -15.14
N ALA A 221 -17.60 6.86 -15.10
CA ALA A 221 -16.29 7.06 -15.72
C ALA A 221 -15.20 6.23 -15.03
N GLU A 222 -15.17 6.22 -13.70
CA GLU A 222 -14.20 5.44 -12.93
C GLU A 222 -14.42 3.93 -13.08
N ARG A 223 -15.65 3.46 -13.25
CA ARG A 223 -15.93 2.04 -13.56
C ARG A 223 -15.46 1.62 -14.94
N ALA A 224 -15.42 2.54 -15.89
CA ALA A 224 -14.98 2.26 -17.26
C ALA A 224 -13.46 2.17 -17.41
N ARG A 225 -12.67 2.55 -16.38
CA ARG A 225 -11.21 2.53 -16.40
C ARG A 225 -10.68 1.11 -16.56
N LYS A 226 -9.61 0.95 -17.33
CA LYS A 226 -8.93 -0.35 -17.55
C LYS A 226 -8.32 -0.92 -16.28
N GLY A 227 -7.72 -0.06 -15.43
CA GLY A 227 -7.15 -0.45 -14.13
C GLY A 227 -8.21 -0.93 -13.13
N GLY A 228 -9.48 -0.55 -13.35
CA GLY A 228 -10.60 -0.92 -12.49
C GLY A 228 -10.55 -0.23 -11.12
N ASN A 229 -11.30 -0.80 -10.17
CA ASN A 229 -11.46 -0.23 -8.85
C ASN A 229 -11.24 -1.29 -7.76
N GLY A 230 -10.61 -0.86 -6.68
CA GLY A 230 -10.38 -1.64 -5.47
C GLY A 230 -10.90 -0.92 -4.23
N ILE A 231 -10.84 -1.61 -3.10
CA ILE A 231 -11.12 -1.03 -1.78
C ILE A 231 -10.05 -1.46 -0.79
N TYR A 232 -9.64 -0.53 0.04
CA TYR A 232 -8.94 -0.73 1.28
C TYR A 232 -9.92 -0.46 2.43
N TYR A 233 -10.26 -1.51 3.18
CA TYR A 233 -11.30 -1.47 4.21
C TYR A 233 -10.72 -1.88 5.56
N HIS A 234 -10.90 -1.04 6.56
CA HIS A 234 -10.41 -1.29 7.91
C HIS A 234 -11.36 -2.22 8.68
N VAL A 235 -10.95 -3.46 8.92
CA VAL A 235 -11.62 -4.38 9.86
C VAL A 235 -11.17 -4.12 11.30
N SER A 236 -9.98 -3.56 11.47
CA SER A 236 -9.47 -2.87 12.66
C SER A 236 -8.87 -1.55 12.25
N TYR A 237 -8.85 -0.58 13.12
CA TYR A 237 -8.30 0.75 12.84
C TYR A 237 -7.58 1.31 14.06
N TRP A 238 -6.35 1.76 13.84
CA TRP A 238 -5.56 2.43 14.86
C TRP A 238 -5.26 3.86 14.41
N GLY A 239 -5.93 4.81 15.00
CA GLY A 239 -5.73 6.19 14.63
C GLY A 239 -6.81 7.12 15.15
N ARG A 240 -6.81 8.33 14.65
CA ARG A 240 -7.81 9.35 15.00
C ARG A 240 -8.92 9.40 13.96
N PRO A 241 -10.10 9.73 14.35
CA PRO A 241 -10.55 10.15 15.70
C PRO A 241 -10.98 9.00 16.62
N HIS A 242 -10.95 7.75 16.17
CA HIS A 242 -11.53 6.63 16.89
C HIS A 242 -10.75 5.34 16.61
N ASP A 243 -10.28 4.69 17.67
CA ASP A 243 -9.61 3.40 17.57
C ASP A 243 -10.59 2.23 17.75
N TYR A 244 -10.44 1.19 16.92
CA TYR A 244 -11.08 -0.11 17.12
C TYR A 244 -10.09 -1.21 16.68
N LEU A 245 -9.41 -1.79 17.65
CA LEU A 245 -8.23 -2.66 17.42
C LEU A 245 -8.54 -4.15 17.50
N TRP A 246 -9.77 -4.50 17.85
CA TRP A 246 -10.16 -5.89 18.00
C TRP A 246 -10.88 -6.39 16.74
N LEU A 247 -10.43 -7.52 16.19
CA LEU A 247 -11.13 -8.20 15.12
C LEU A 247 -12.56 -8.56 15.56
N GLY A 248 -13.55 -8.14 14.80
CA GLY A 248 -14.94 -8.35 15.13
C GLY A 248 -15.61 -7.19 15.89
N THR A 249 -14.96 -6.03 16.01
CA THR A 249 -15.61 -4.80 16.45
C THR A 249 -16.79 -4.46 15.56
N PHE A 250 -16.67 -4.70 14.26
CA PHE A 250 -17.80 -4.62 13.33
C PHE A 250 -18.59 -5.93 13.31
N SER A 251 -19.92 -5.80 13.24
CA SER A 251 -20.75 -6.98 13.04
C SER A 251 -20.50 -7.60 11.66
N PRO A 252 -20.58 -8.92 11.51
CA PRO A 252 -20.51 -9.58 10.20
C PRO A 252 -21.55 -9.04 9.22
N SER A 253 -22.71 -8.59 9.71
CA SER A 253 -23.76 -8.00 8.88
C SER A 253 -23.32 -6.68 8.23
N LEU A 254 -22.66 -5.80 9.00
CA LEU A 254 -22.13 -4.55 8.45
C LEU A 254 -21.04 -4.83 7.39
N LEU A 255 -20.10 -5.72 7.71
CA LEU A 255 -19.05 -6.09 6.77
C LEU A 255 -19.64 -6.67 5.47
N TYR A 256 -20.59 -7.59 5.59
CA TYR A 256 -21.29 -8.16 4.43
C TYR A 256 -21.99 -7.09 3.59
N GLN A 257 -22.72 -6.17 4.25
CA GLN A 257 -23.41 -5.06 3.58
C GLN A 257 -22.40 -4.19 2.79
N GLN A 258 -21.34 -3.72 3.44
CA GLN A 258 -20.37 -2.81 2.83
C GLN A 258 -19.63 -3.48 1.66
N MET A 259 -19.17 -4.72 1.84
CA MET A 259 -18.48 -5.46 0.78
C MET A 259 -19.42 -5.80 -0.40
N SER A 260 -20.66 -6.18 -0.12
CA SER A 260 -21.66 -6.44 -1.17
C SER A 260 -21.99 -5.16 -1.95
N MET A 261 -22.17 -4.04 -1.26
CA MET A 261 -22.39 -2.74 -1.91
C MET A 261 -21.19 -2.36 -2.78
N ALA A 262 -19.97 -2.48 -2.26
CA ALA A 262 -18.75 -2.20 -3.01
C ALA A 262 -18.67 -3.05 -4.29
N TRP A 263 -18.93 -4.35 -4.19
CA TRP A 263 -18.95 -5.25 -5.34
C TRP A 263 -19.98 -4.84 -6.39
N HIS A 264 -21.23 -4.60 -6.00
CA HIS A 264 -22.30 -4.20 -6.94
C HIS A 264 -22.07 -2.80 -7.55
N LYS A 265 -21.26 -1.97 -6.92
CA LYS A 265 -20.86 -0.66 -7.43
C LYS A 265 -19.60 -0.68 -8.29
N GLY A 266 -19.05 -1.88 -8.58
CA GLY A 266 -17.92 -2.04 -9.51
C GLY A 266 -16.55 -2.09 -8.86
N ILE A 267 -16.46 -2.25 -7.56
CA ILE A 267 -15.21 -2.51 -6.84
C ILE A 267 -14.94 -4.01 -6.90
N GLN A 268 -13.81 -4.41 -7.46
CA GLN A 268 -13.50 -5.81 -7.73
C GLN A 268 -12.18 -6.30 -7.13
N LYS A 269 -11.43 -5.43 -6.47
CA LYS A 269 -10.16 -5.75 -5.80
C LYS A 269 -10.27 -5.34 -4.33
N PHE A 270 -9.78 -6.17 -3.41
CA PHE A 270 -10.06 -6.00 -1.98
C PHE A 270 -8.82 -6.17 -1.13
N TRP A 271 -8.58 -5.22 -0.23
CA TRP A 271 -7.59 -5.26 0.86
C TRP A 271 -8.28 -4.91 2.16
N ILE A 272 -8.09 -5.74 3.18
CA ILE A 272 -8.69 -5.59 4.52
C ILE A 272 -7.62 -5.73 5.60
#